data_16e2244111f64df2ed7d7ed18649c4b0
#
_entry.id   16e2244111f64df2ed7d7ed18649c4b0
#
_cell.length_a   1.000
_cell.length_b   1.000
_cell.length_c   1.000
_cell.angle_alpha   90.00
_cell.angle_beta   90.00
_cell.angle_gamma   90.00
#
_symmetry.space_group_name_H-M   'P 1'
#
loop_
_entity.id
_entity.type
_entity.pdbx_description
1 polymer ?
#
loop_
_entity_poly.entity_id
_entity_poly.type
_entity_poly.pdbx_seq_one_letter_code
_entity_poly.pdbx_strand_id
1 'polypeptide(L)'
;MQRESFGSRLGFLLVSAGCAIGIGNVWRFPYITGKNGGGYFVLFYLVCLLLLGVPVMTMELAVGRGGRKSAVLAYKNLEKPGAKWHIHGWVCLAGCYLLMMYYTTVTGWMVNYFGKFLTGGFHAGMTGDAISGMFGTMLGSPGSMVIFTELVVVTGLIVCSFGLQKGLERVTKVMMICLLALIVVLAVHSLTLSGAAEGMKFYLLPSVDTIREHGLGSLITDAMNQAFFTLSLGIGAMEIFGSYMSDEQTLPGEAVRICILDTFVALMAGAIIFPACFTFGVAPGEGPALIFQTLPPLFVNMSGGRFWGTLFFLFMVFASFSTVLAVFENILAVCMDTFGISRKKAVLINGVLLALLSLPCVFGYNIWSDFHPILGKDVLDSEDFLVSNLLLPIGSLVYLLFCVSKWGWGFDKYVAEANKGKGLKFAKWLKPYFQFILPTLIVVIFLQGLL
;
A
#
# COMPACT_ATOMS: atom_id res chain seq x y z
N MET A 1 -17.84 -0.96 24.61
CA MET A 1 -17.69 -2.27 23.95
C MET A 1 -16.28 -2.77 24.21
N GLN A 2 -16.11 -4.07 24.49
CA GLN A 2 -14.78 -4.67 24.59
C GLN A 2 -14.11 -4.62 23.21
N ARG A 3 -12.82 -4.21 23.16
CA ARG A 3 -12.06 -4.12 21.91
C ARG A 3 -11.89 -5.52 21.30
N GLU A 4 -12.16 -5.67 20.00
CA GLU A 4 -11.83 -6.90 19.27
C GLU A 4 -10.32 -7.15 19.32
N SER A 5 -9.89 -8.38 19.19
CA SER A 5 -8.48 -8.79 19.15
C SER A 5 -8.27 -9.81 18.05
N PHE A 6 -7.06 -9.90 17.52
CA PHE A 6 -6.71 -10.95 16.58
C PHE A 6 -6.80 -12.33 17.21
N GLY A 7 -7.27 -13.30 16.44
CA GLY A 7 -7.37 -14.70 16.89
C GLY A 7 -6.00 -15.38 16.97
N SER A 8 -5.00 -14.86 16.23
CA SER A 8 -3.64 -15.39 16.22
C SER A 8 -2.62 -14.32 15.85
N ARG A 9 -1.36 -14.51 16.32
CA ARG A 9 -0.23 -13.68 15.91
C ARG A 9 0.01 -13.72 14.39
N LEU A 10 -0.12 -14.90 13.78
CA LEU A 10 -0.01 -15.05 12.33
C LEU A 10 -1.10 -14.24 11.62
N GLY A 11 -2.33 -14.22 12.17
CA GLY A 11 -3.43 -13.39 11.67
C GLY A 11 -3.07 -11.91 11.69
N PHE A 12 -2.57 -11.40 12.82
CA PHE A 12 -2.07 -10.04 12.91
C PHE A 12 -1.00 -9.74 11.85
N LEU A 13 0.04 -10.57 11.75
CA LEU A 13 1.15 -10.35 10.80
C LEU A 13 0.66 -10.34 9.35
N LEU A 14 -0.19 -11.29 8.95
CA LEU A 14 -0.68 -11.38 7.58
C LEU A 14 -1.69 -10.27 7.23
N VAL A 15 -2.51 -9.84 8.19
CA VAL A 15 -3.44 -8.70 7.97
C VAL A 15 -2.65 -7.39 7.87
N SER A 16 -1.70 -7.15 8.76
CA SER A 16 -0.86 -5.96 8.73
C SER A 16 0.06 -5.91 7.50
N ALA A 17 0.66 -7.06 7.15
CA ALA A 17 1.43 -7.18 5.91
C ALA A 17 0.54 -7.00 4.68
N GLY A 18 -0.69 -7.55 4.67
CA GLY A 18 -1.64 -7.36 3.58
C GLY A 18 -2.15 -5.92 3.43
N CYS A 19 -2.07 -5.11 4.50
CA CYS A 19 -2.31 -3.67 4.42
C CYS A 19 -1.15 -2.93 3.71
N ALA A 20 0.08 -3.31 4.01
CA ALA A 20 1.28 -2.76 3.40
C ALA A 20 1.46 -3.28 1.95
N ILE A 21 1.34 -4.60 1.76
CA ILE A 21 1.47 -5.26 0.44
C ILE A 21 0.29 -4.90 -0.44
N GLY A 22 0.51 -4.02 -1.39
CA GLY A 22 -0.52 -3.54 -2.28
C GLY A 22 0.02 -3.18 -3.66
N ILE A 23 -0.65 -2.26 -4.31
CA ILE A 23 -0.24 -1.70 -5.61
C ILE A 23 1.17 -1.11 -5.54
N GLY A 24 1.55 -0.58 -4.38
CA GLY A 24 2.88 -0.01 -4.12
C GLY A 24 4.04 -0.98 -4.37
N ASN A 25 3.88 -2.25 -3.99
CA ASN A 25 4.90 -3.28 -4.14
C ASN A 25 4.94 -3.87 -5.55
N VAL A 26 3.75 -4.09 -6.12
CA VAL A 26 3.63 -4.91 -7.34
C VAL A 26 3.72 -4.07 -8.60
N TRP A 27 3.35 -2.81 -8.50
CA TRP A 27 3.36 -1.87 -9.61
C TRP A 27 4.36 -0.72 -9.43
N ARG A 28 4.18 0.10 -8.37
CA ARG A 28 4.98 1.31 -8.19
C ARG A 28 6.46 1.01 -7.96
N PHE A 29 6.77 0.01 -7.15
CA PHE A 29 8.17 -0.35 -6.87
C PHE A 29 8.93 -0.79 -8.13
N PRO A 30 8.45 -1.74 -8.97
CA PRO A 30 9.13 -2.08 -10.21
C PRO A 30 9.24 -0.89 -11.17
N TYR A 31 8.18 -0.07 -11.29
CA TYR A 31 8.19 1.12 -12.11
C TYR A 31 9.28 2.13 -11.69
N ILE A 32 9.30 2.52 -10.41
CA ILE A 32 10.30 3.47 -9.90
C ILE A 32 11.71 2.87 -9.98
N THR A 33 11.85 1.55 -9.74
CA THR A 33 13.13 0.84 -9.91
C THR A 33 13.61 0.92 -11.36
N GLY A 34 12.72 0.67 -12.32
CA GLY A 34 13.03 0.76 -13.75
C GLY A 34 13.41 2.17 -14.18
N LYS A 35 12.64 3.18 -13.75
CA LYS A 35 12.91 4.60 -13.98
C LYS A 35 14.28 5.04 -13.44
N ASN A 36 14.69 4.51 -12.29
CA ASN A 36 15.94 4.87 -11.60
C ASN A 36 17.11 3.91 -11.89
N GLY A 37 17.04 3.10 -12.95
CA GLY A 37 18.16 2.26 -13.41
C GLY A 37 18.52 1.08 -12.49
N GLY A 38 17.60 0.56 -11.70
CA GLY A 38 17.72 -0.75 -11.04
C GLY A 38 18.46 -0.76 -9.70
N GLY A 39 19.58 -1.48 -9.61
CA GLY A 39 20.20 -1.96 -8.38
C GLY A 39 20.51 -0.93 -7.28
N TYR A 40 20.97 0.27 -7.61
CA TYR A 40 21.20 1.33 -6.60
C TYR A 40 19.90 1.78 -5.94
N PHE A 41 18.83 1.93 -6.73
CA PHE A 41 17.53 2.28 -6.18
C PHE A 41 17.05 1.22 -5.16
N VAL A 42 17.15 -0.05 -5.52
CA VAL A 42 16.79 -1.17 -4.62
C VAL A 42 17.57 -1.10 -3.32
N LEU A 43 18.88 -0.85 -3.39
CA LEU A 43 19.73 -0.73 -2.21
C LEU A 43 19.29 0.42 -1.31
N PHE A 44 19.10 1.63 -1.86
CA PHE A 44 18.65 2.80 -1.08
C PHE A 44 17.24 2.59 -0.52
N TYR A 45 16.33 1.97 -1.27
CA TYR A 45 15.01 1.62 -0.79
C TYR A 45 15.05 0.72 0.45
N LEU A 46 15.87 -0.34 0.45
CA LEU A 46 16.02 -1.23 1.59
C LEU A 46 16.58 -0.50 2.82
N VAL A 47 17.55 0.38 2.63
CA VAL A 47 18.12 1.22 3.70
C VAL A 47 17.05 2.17 4.25
N CYS A 48 16.29 2.85 3.38
CA CYS A 48 15.22 3.77 3.79
C CYS A 48 14.07 3.03 4.50
N LEU A 49 13.69 1.84 4.05
CA LEU A 49 12.71 1.01 4.73
C LEU A 49 13.09 0.71 6.19
N LEU A 50 14.35 0.34 6.40
CA LEU A 50 14.86 0.05 7.75
C LEU A 50 14.95 1.30 8.60
N LEU A 51 15.48 2.40 8.05
CA LEU A 51 15.73 3.63 8.80
C LEU A 51 14.46 4.47 9.02
N LEU A 52 13.56 4.51 8.06
CA LEU A 52 12.36 5.34 8.12
C LEU A 52 11.10 4.52 8.39
N GLY A 53 10.88 3.47 7.60
CA GLY A 53 9.66 2.67 7.63
C GLY A 53 9.44 1.96 8.96
N VAL A 54 10.41 1.19 9.43
CA VAL A 54 10.28 0.45 10.72
C VAL A 54 10.03 1.37 11.92
N PRO A 55 10.74 2.50 12.11
CA PRO A 55 10.45 3.43 13.19
C PRO A 55 9.04 4.03 13.14
N VAL A 56 8.63 4.54 11.98
CA VAL A 56 7.30 5.19 11.85
C VAL A 56 6.17 4.16 12.00
N MET A 57 6.30 2.98 11.40
CA MET A 57 5.34 1.87 11.60
C MET A 57 5.22 1.50 13.08
N THR A 58 6.34 1.44 13.79
CA THR A 58 6.32 1.15 15.24
C THR A 58 5.59 2.23 16.02
N MET A 59 5.67 3.51 15.60
CA MET A 59 4.94 4.61 16.23
C MET A 59 3.43 4.49 16.01
N GLU A 60 2.98 4.23 14.79
CA GLU A 60 1.56 3.99 14.53
C GLU A 60 1.02 2.82 15.35
N LEU A 61 1.70 1.67 15.31
CA LEU A 61 1.32 0.51 16.12
C LEU A 61 1.28 0.84 17.62
N ALA A 62 2.24 1.67 18.11
CA ALA A 62 2.30 2.04 19.52
C ALA A 62 1.16 2.96 19.93
N VAL A 63 0.77 3.92 19.11
CA VAL A 63 -0.38 4.79 19.37
C VAL A 63 -1.67 3.96 19.42
N GLY A 64 -1.85 3.04 18.48
CA GLY A 64 -2.98 2.12 18.48
C GLY A 64 -3.01 1.22 19.70
N ARG A 65 -1.89 0.54 20.01
CA ARG A 65 -1.82 -0.40 21.15
C ARG A 65 -1.93 0.31 22.50
N GLY A 66 -1.25 1.46 22.65
CA GLY A 66 -1.32 2.26 23.87
C GLY A 66 -2.70 2.90 24.09
N GLY A 67 -3.35 3.37 23.03
CA GLY A 67 -4.67 3.99 23.06
C GLY A 67 -5.85 3.01 23.12
N ARG A 68 -5.66 1.76 22.65
CA ARG A 68 -6.69 0.71 22.58
C ARG A 68 -7.96 1.12 21.87
N LYS A 69 -7.86 2.08 20.94
CA LYS A 69 -8.95 2.66 20.15
C LYS A 69 -8.46 2.96 18.73
N SER A 70 -9.38 3.37 17.86
CA SER A 70 -9.05 3.93 16.56
C SER A 70 -8.46 5.33 16.68
N ALA A 71 -7.85 5.84 15.61
CA ALA A 71 -6.98 7.02 15.61
C ALA A 71 -7.49 8.20 16.43
N VAL A 72 -8.73 8.63 16.22
CA VAL A 72 -9.30 9.81 16.94
C VAL A 72 -9.27 9.60 18.45
N LEU A 73 -9.77 8.46 18.92
CA LEU A 73 -9.85 8.18 20.35
C LEU A 73 -8.54 7.70 20.95
N ALA A 74 -7.66 7.04 20.16
CA ALA A 74 -6.35 6.64 20.64
C ALA A 74 -5.48 7.86 20.96
N TYR A 75 -5.42 8.84 20.06
CA TYR A 75 -4.77 10.11 20.36
C TYR A 75 -5.35 10.79 21.60
N LYS A 76 -6.69 10.87 21.69
CA LYS A 76 -7.39 11.49 22.83
C LYS A 76 -7.08 10.81 24.16
N ASN A 77 -6.90 9.47 24.16
CA ASN A 77 -6.56 8.72 25.37
C ASN A 77 -5.09 8.91 25.81
N LEU A 78 -4.20 9.23 24.86
CA LEU A 78 -2.76 9.33 25.11
C LEU A 78 -2.25 10.77 25.23
N GLU A 79 -2.98 11.75 24.68
CA GLU A 79 -2.60 13.16 24.71
C GLU A 79 -2.71 13.76 26.11
N LYS A 80 -1.97 14.85 26.34
CA LYS A 80 -2.06 15.60 27.59
C LYS A 80 -3.37 16.39 27.66
N PRO A 81 -3.91 16.65 28.88
CA PRO A 81 -5.08 17.49 29.04
C PRO A 81 -4.90 18.85 28.34
N GLY A 82 -5.87 19.22 27.52
CA GLY A 82 -5.88 20.48 26.74
C GLY A 82 -5.13 20.42 25.41
N ALA A 83 -4.43 19.35 25.11
CA ALA A 83 -3.82 19.13 23.78
C ALA A 83 -4.90 18.78 22.74
N LYS A 84 -4.53 18.94 21.45
CA LYS A 84 -5.46 18.72 20.31
C LYS A 84 -4.90 17.75 19.28
N TRP A 85 -4.08 16.80 19.70
CA TRP A 85 -3.49 15.81 18.80
C TRP A 85 -4.54 14.88 18.16
N HIS A 86 -5.66 14.67 18.84
CA HIS A 86 -6.79 13.88 18.31
C HIS A 86 -7.37 14.43 16.99
N ILE A 87 -7.11 15.71 16.65
CA ILE A 87 -7.48 16.26 15.33
C ILE A 87 -6.80 15.47 14.21
N HIS A 88 -5.56 15.01 14.43
CA HIS A 88 -4.88 14.17 13.44
C HIS A 88 -5.63 12.88 13.14
N GLY A 89 -6.33 12.30 14.10
CA GLY A 89 -7.17 11.12 13.86
C GLY A 89 -8.27 11.37 12.82
N TRP A 90 -8.82 12.59 12.75
CA TRP A 90 -9.77 12.97 11.70
C TRP A 90 -9.09 13.14 10.35
N VAL A 91 -7.86 13.66 10.33
CA VAL A 91 -7.05 13.74 9.11
C VAL A 91 -6.73 12.34 8.59
N CYS A 92 -6.40 11.39 9.47
CA CYS A 92 -6.21 9.99 9.13
C CYS A 92 -7.47 9.38 8.49
N LEU A 93 -8.65 9.63 9.06
CA LEU A 93 -9.92 9.17 8.51
C LEU A 93 -10.17 9.75 7.11
N ALA A 94 -9.98 11.05 6.92
CA ALA A 94 -10.12 11.71 5.62
C ALA A 94 -9.13 11.12 4.60
N GLY A 95 -7.89 10.86 5.02
CA GLY A 95 -6.88 10.20 4.20
C GLY A 95 -7.27 8.78 3.77
N CYS A 96 -7.90 8.01 4.67
CA CYS A 96 -8.42 6.69 4.34
C CYS A 96 -9.54 6.75 3.29
N TYR A 97 -10.45 7.72 3.38
CA TYR A 97 -11.47 7.90 2.35
C TYR A 97 -10.85 8.31 1.00
N LEU A 98 -9.97 9.32 0.99
CA LEU A 98 -9.28 9.74 -0.23
C LEU A 98 -8.52 8.60 -0.88
N LEU A 99 -7.79 7.80 -0.09
CA LEU A 99 -7.11 6.61 -0.60
C LEU A 99 -8.10 5.65 -1.25
N MET A 100 -9.21 5.37 -0.60
CA MET A 100 -10.19 4.39 -1.12
C MET A 100 -10.95 4.89 -2.35
N MET A 101 -11.06 6.20 -2.57
CA MET A 101 -11.71 6.76 -3.78
C MET A 101 -11.06 6.25 -5.06
N TYR A 102 -9.73 6.30 -5.16
CA TYR A 102 -9.03 5.83 -6.35
C TYR A 102 -8.56 4.37 -6.25
N TYR A 103 -8.22 3.90 -5.05
CA TYR A 103 -7.65 2.55 -4.87
C TYR A 103 -8.66 1.45 -5.18
N THR A 104 -9.95 1.66 -4.86
CA THR A 104 -11.02 0.73 -5.24
C THR A 104 -11.24 0.69 -6.75
N THR A 105 -11.08 1.82 -7.44
CA THR A 105 -11.16 1.91 -8.91
C THR A 105 -10.02 1.12 -9.57
N VAL A 106 -8.78 1.32 -9.13
CA VAL A 106 -7.62 0.58 -9.64
C VAL A 106 -7.73 -0.92 -9.35
N THR A 107 -8.22 -1.28 -8.15
CA THR A 107 -8.51 -2.69 -7.83
C THR A 107 -9.59 -3.26 -8.77
N GLY A 108 -10.60 -2.47 -9.13
CA GLY A 108 -11.61 -2.82 -10.12
C GLY A 108 -11.02 -3.11 -11.50
N TRP A 109 -10.02 -2.36 -11.95
CA TRP A 109 -9.29 -2.64 -13.20
C TRP A 109 -8.60 -4.02 -13.16
N MET A 110 -7.98 -4.36 -12.03
CA MET A 110 -7.32 -5.67 -11.84
C MET A 110 -8.34 -6.80 -11.88
N VAL A 111 -9.51 -6.64 -11.26
CA VAL A 111 -10.61 -7.62 -11.30
C VAL A 111 -11.13 -7.79 -12.72
N ASN A 112 -11.27 -6.71 -13.48
CA ASN A 112 -11.68 -6.75 -14.90
C ASN A 112 -10.69 -7.56 -15.74
N TYR A 113 -9.39 -7.28 -15.60
CA TYR A 113 -8.33 -7.97 -16.34
C TYR A 113 -8.20 -9.44 -15.93
N PHE A 114 -8.32 -9.74 -14.63
CA PHE A 114 -8.44 -11.12 -14.17
C PHE A 114 -9.59 -11.85 -14.87
N GLY A 115 -10.77 -11.23 -14.92
CA GLY A 115 -11.93 -11.79 -15.60
C GLY A 115 -11.68 -12.01 -17.08
N LYS A 116 -11.06 -11.06 -17.79
CA LYS A 116 -10.74 -11.18 -19.21
C LYS A 116 -9.76 -12.32 -19.51
N PHE A 117 -8.71 -12.50 -18.71
CA PHE A 117 -7.80 -13.64 -18.85
C PHE A 117 -8.49 -14.96 -18.52
N LEU A 118 -9.25 -15.02 -17.43
CA LEU A 118 -9.97 -16.23 -17.00
C LEU A 118 -10.99 -16.70 -18.04
N THR A 119 -11.73 -15.80 -18.63
CA THR A 119 -12.79 -16.12 -19.62
C THR A 119 -12.30 -16.23 -21.05
N GLY A 120 -11.02 -15.90 -21.33
CA GLY A 120 -10.44 -15.94 -22.66
C GLY A 120 -10.73 -14.69 -23.49
N GLY A 121 -11.09 -13.56 -22.85
CA GLY A 121 -11.18 -12.25 -23.51
C GLY A 121 -9.83 -11.77 -24.07
N PHE A 122 -8.73 -12.23 -23.48
CA PHE A 122 -7.39 -12.18 -24.08
C PHE A 122 -7.05 -13.57 -24.63
N HIS A 123 -6.78 -13.66 -25.94
CA HIS A 123 -6.51 -14.94 -26.60
C HIS A 123 -5.41 -14.82 -27.64
N ALA A 124 -4.78 -15.94 -27.97
CA ALA A 124 -3.76 -16.01 -29.00
C ALA A 124 -4.30 -15.52 -30.37
N GLY A 125 -3.48 -14.76 -31.08
CA GLY A 125 -3.85 -14.15 -32.37
C GLY A 125 -4.35 -12.71 -32.28
N MET A 126 -4.57 -12.15 -31.07
CA MET A 126 -4.79 -10.71 -30.91
C MET A 126 -3.49 -9.94 -31.17
N THR A 127 -3.59 -8.80 -31.86
CA THR A 127 -2.44 -7.91 -32.04
C THR A 127 -2.11 -7.18 -30.74
N GLY A 128 -0.83 -6.82 -30.55
CA GLY A 128 -0.39 -6.05 -29.38
C GLY A 128 -1.16 -4.75 -29.21
N ASP A 129 -1.42 -4.03 -30.32
CA ASP A 129 -2.17 -2.79 -30.34
C ASP A 129 -3.64 -2.98 -29.90
N ALA A 130 -4.28 -4.07 -30.34
CA ALA A 130 -5.64 -4.41 -29.93
C ALA A 130 -5.72 -4.67 -28.42
N ILE A 131 -4.75 -5.42 -27.86
CA ILE A 131 -4.68 -5.72 -26.42
C ILE A 131 -4.38 -4.45 -25.62
N SER A 132 -3.41 -3.64 -26.04
CA SER A 132 -3.07 -2.37 -25.40
C SER A 132 -4.25 -1.38 -25.45
N GLY A 133 -4.99 -1.33 -26.57
CA GLY A 133 -6.19 -0.50 -26.73
C GLY A 133 -7.37 -0.91 -25.83
N MET A 134 -7.39 -2.16 -25.33
CA MET A 134 -8.43 -2.62 -24.40
C MET A 134 -8.44 -1.86 -23.06
N PHE A 135 -7.30 -1.34 -22.63
CA PHE A 135 -7.22 -0.50 -21.43
C PHE A 135 -7.93 0.83 -21.66
N GLY A 136 -7.63 1.53 -22.74
CA GLY A 136 -8.35 2.77 -23.12
C GLY A 136 -9.86 2.56 -23.31
N THR A 137 -10.26 1.45 -23.94
CA THR A 137 -11.67 1.08 -24.09
C THR A 137 -12.36 0.86 -22.73
N MET A 138 -11.66 0.23 -21.77
CA MET A 138 -12.16 0.03 -20.41
C MET A 138 -12.33 1.36 -19.69
N LEU A 139 -11.32 2.23 -19.73
CA LEU A 139 -11.36 3.57 -19.12
C LEU A 139 -12.46 4.45 -19.72
N GLY A 140 -12.67 4.37 -21.04
CA GLY A 140 -13.73 5.09 -21.76
C GLY A 140 -15.14 4.53 -21.53
N SER A 141 -15.31 3.42 -20.78
CA SER A 141 -16.62 2.80 -20.51
C SER A 141 -17.07 3.05 -19.06
N PRO A 142 -17.87 4.12 -18.79
CA PRO A 142 -18.29 4.46 -17.42
C PRO A 142 -19.01 3.30 -16.72
N GLY A 143 -19.93 2.63 -17.42
CA GLY A 143 -20.72 1.54 -16.84
C GLY A 143 -19.87 0.35 -16.41
N SER A 144 -18.89 -0.06 -17.22
CA SER A 144 -17.94 -1.12 -16.86
C SER A 144 -17.09 -0.73 -15.66
N MET A 145 -16.56 0.49 -15.65
CA MET A 145 -15.73 0.98 -14.55
C MET A 145 -16.51 1.05 -13.24
N VAL A 146 -17.75 1.58 -13.26
CA VAL A 146 -18.62 1.60 -12.07
C VAL A 146 -18.86 0.18 -11.56
N ILE A 147 -19.25 -0.76 -12.42
CA ILE A 147 -19.57 -2.13 -12.00
C ILE A 147 -18.38 -2.78 -11.29
N PHE A 148 -17.17 -2.70 -11.83
CA PHE A 148 -16.00 -3.33 -11.22
C PHE A 148 -15.51 -2.60 -9.96
N THR A 149 -15.61 -1.27 -9.90
CA THR A 149 -15.30 -0.49 -8.69
C THR A 149 -16.29 -0.81 -7.57
N GLU A 150 -17.59 -0.79 -7.85
CA GLU A 150 -18.62 -1.10 -6.86
C GLU A 150 -18.58 -2.56 -6.42
N LEU A 151 -18.21 -3.49 -7.29
CA LEU A 151 -17.99 -4.88 -6.93
C LEU A 151 -16.90 -5.00 -5.84
N VAL A 152 -15.81 -4.23 -5.97
CA VAL A 152 -14.75 -4.18 -4.97
C VAL A 152 -15.25 -3.58 -3.65
N VAL A 153 -15.95 -2.45 -3.71
CA VAL A 153 -16.51 -1.77 -2.52
C VAL A 153 -17.46 -2.69 -1.77
N VAL A 154 -18.44 -3.25 -2.47
CA VAL A 154 -19.48 -4.12 -1.86
C VAL A 154 -18.85 -5.38 -1.29
N THR A 155 -17.98 -6.06 -2.04
CA THR A 155 -17.34 -7.30 -1.56
C THR A 155 -16.46 -7.05 -0.34
N GLY A 156 -15.68 -5.95 -0.35
CA GLY A 156 -14.85 -5.56 0.78
C GLY A 156 -15.66 -5.29 2.04
N LEU A 157 -16.75 -4.55 1.92
CA LEU A 157 -17.64 -4.25 3.05
C LEU A 157 -18.42 -5.46 3.55
N ILE A 158 -18.81 -6.39 2.66
CA ILE A 158 -19.40 -7.67 3.08
C ILE A 158 -18.41 -8.42 3.95
N VAL A 159 -17.14 -8.54 3.53
CA VAL A 159 -16.09 -9.21 4.35
C VAL A 159 -15.94 -8.53 5.70
N CYS A 160 -15.80 -7.20 5.74
CA CYS A 160 -15.65 -6.44 6.99
C CYS A 160 -16.89 -6.49 7.89
N SER A 161 -18.09 -6.75 7.33
CA SER A 161 -19.32 -6.87 8.10
C SER A 161 -19.32 -8.05 9.10
N PHE A 162 -18.54 -9.11 8.81
CA PHE A 162 -18.38 -10.28 9.69
C PHE A 162 -17.43 -10.04 10.87
N GLY A 163 -16.83 -8.85 10.99
CA GLY A 163 -15.91 -8.48 12.07
C GLY A 163 -14.46 -8.87 11.82
N LEU A 164 -13.61 -8.58 12.82
CA LEU A 164 -12.17 -8.74 12.69
C LEU A 164 -11.76 -10.21 12.45
N GLN A 165 -12.13 -11.12 13.33
CA GLN A 165 -11.63 -12.52 13.26
C GLN A 165 -12.30 -13.35 12.16
N LYS A 166 -13.64 -13.28 12.04
CA LYS A 166 -14.40 -14.11 11.10
C LYS A 166 -14.40 -13.56 9.67
N GLY A 167 -14.30 -12.24 9.52
CA GLY A 167 -14.23 -11.53 8.24
C GLY A 167 -12.79 -11.25 7.85
N LEU A 168 -12.27 -10.12 8.32
CA LEU A 168 -10.98 -9.57 7.89
C LEU A 168 -9.83 -10.58 8.06
N GLU A 169 -9.58 -11.09 9.29
CA GLU A 169 -8.44 -11.96 9.56
C GLU A 169 -8.51 -13.27 8.76
N ARG A 170 -9.67 -13.90 8.71
CA ARG A 170 -9.84 -15.18 8.02
C ARG A 170 -9.63 -15.05 6.52
N VAL A 171 -10.25 -14.06 5.89
CA VAL A 171 -10.18 -13.84 4.45
C VAL A 171 -8.79 -13.39 4.04
N THR A 172 -8.24 -12.36 4.71
CA THR A 172 -6.90 -11.84 4.41
C THR A 172 -5.83 -12.90 4.61
N LYS A 173 -5.94 -13.75 5.65
CA LYS A 173 -4.99 -14.84 5.89
C LYS A 173 -4.92 -15.82 4.71
N VAL A 174 -6.06 -16.24 4.18
CA VAL A 174 -6.12 -17.14 3.01
C VAL A 174 -5.56 -16.40 1.78
N MET A 175 -6.00 -15.18 1.52
CA MET A 175 -5.53 -14.38 0.39
C MET A 175 -4.01 -14.18 0.43
N MET A 176 -3.44 -13.84 1.59
CA MET A 176 -2.01 -13.62 1.74
C MET A 176 -1.18 -14.88 1.55
N ILE A 177 -1.63 -16.04 2.04
CA ILE A 177 -0.95 -17.32 1.81
C ILE A 177 -0.98 -17.65 0.30
N CYS A 178 -2.13 -17.50 -0.35
CA CYS A 178 -2.25 -17.69 -1.80
C CYS A 178 -1.38 -16.69 -2.58
N LEU A 179 -1.36 -15.42 -2.18
CA LEU A 179 -0.53 -14.37 -2.78
C LEU A 179 0.96 -14.74 -2.72
N LEU A 180 1.45 -15.14 -1.53
CA LEU A 180 2.84 -15.53 -1.35
C LEU A 180 3.21 -16.77 -2.17
N ALA A 181 2.30 -17.72 -2.31
CA ALA A 181 2.51 -18.88 -3.18
C ALA A 181 2.53 -18.49 -4.67
N LEU A 182 1.56 -17.67 -5.10
CA LEU A 182 1.45 -17.18 -6.48
C LEU A 182 2.69 -16.39 -6.91
N ILE A 183 3.17 -15.47 -6.07
CA ILE A 183 4.32 -14.63 -6.43
C ILE A 183 5.59 -15.49 -6.61
N VAL A 184 5.78 -16.52 -5.78
CA VAL A 184 6.92 -17.45 -5.94
C VAL A 184 6.81 -18.23 -7.25
N VAL A 185 5.62 -18.77 -7.57
CA VAL A 185 5.38 -19.52 -8.81
C VAL A 185 5.62 -18.63 -10.03
N LEU A 186 5.09 -17.40 -10.03
CA LEU A 186 5.27 -16.44 -11.11
C LEU A 186 6.73 -16.02 -11.27
N ALA A 187 7.45 -15.76 -10.18
CA ALA A 187 8.87 -15.41 -10.23
C ALA A 187 9.73 -16.56 -10.74
N VAL A 188 9.51 -17.80 -10.29
CA VAL A 188 10.21 -18.97 -10.80
C VAL A 188 9.97 -19.11 -12.30
N HIS A 189 8.73 -18.97 -12.76
CA HIS A 189 8.43 -19.00 -14.19
C HIS A 189 9.16 -17.88 -14.94
N SER A 190 9.11 -16.63 -14.44
CA SER A 190 9.77 -15.48 -15.08
C SER A 190 11.29 -15.65 -15.19
N LEU A 191 11.92 -16.29 -14.21
CA LEU A 191 13.34 -16.62 -14.22
C LEU A 191 13.74 -17.67 -15.26
N THR A 192 12.79 -18.41 -15.86
CA THR A 192 13.04 -19.34 -16.97
C THR A 192 13.02 -18.67 -18.35
N LEU A 193 12.65 -17.40 -18.44
CA LEU A 193 12.60 -16.66 -19.69
C LEU A 193 14.01 -16.34 -20.21
N SER A 194 14.13 -16.15 -21.53
CA SER A 194 15.44 -15.95 -22.20
C SER A 194 16.18 -14.68 -21.74
N GLY A 195 15.48 -13.60 -21.43
CA GLY A 195 16.04 -12.33 -20.93
C GLY A 195 16.22 -12.28 -19.43
N ALA A 196 15.98 -13.39 -18.70
CA ALA A 196 15.99 -13.38 -17.23
C ALA A 196 17.33 -12.94 -16.63
N ALA A 197 18.44 -13.41 -17.19
CA ALA A 197 19.77 -13.06 -16.68
C ALA A 197 20.06 -11.56 -16.80
N GLU A 198 19.73 -10.93 -17.93
CA GLU A 198 19.91 -9.50 -18.16
C GLU A 198 18.96 -8.67 -17.29
N GLY A 199 17.69 -9.06 -17.23
CA GLY A 199 16.70 -8.41 -16.37
C GLY A 199 17.09 -8.43 -14.90
N MET A 200 17.54 -9.58 -14.38
CA MET A 200 18.01 -9.70 -13.00
C MET A 200 19.31 -8.94 -12.75
N LYS A 201 20.21 -8.89 -13.73
CA LYS A 201 21.43 -8.08 -13.66
C LYS A 201 21.09 -6.60 -13.54
N PHE A 202 20.22 -6.06 -14.40
CA PHE A 202 19.73 -4.69 -14.31
C PHE A 202 19.08 -4.41 -12.95
N TYR A 203 18.23 -5.32 -12.51
CA TYR A 203 17.42 -5.16 -11.29
C TYR A 203 18.24 -5.13 -10.00
N LEU A 204 19.24 -6.02 -9.87
CA LEU A 204 19.94 -6.24 -8.60
C LEU A 204 21.38 -5.74 -8.57
N LEU A 205 22.04 -5.60 -9.73
CA LEU A 205 23.42 -5.15 -9.74
C LEU A 205 23.52 -3.63 -9.90
N PRO A 206 24.10 -2.93 -8.88
CA PRO A 206 24.32 -1.51 -8.96
C PRO A 206 25.25 -1.12 -10.12
N SER A 207 24.84 -0.15 -10.95
CA SER A 207 25.68 0.43 -12.03
C SER A 207 26.04 1.88 -11.71
N VAL A 208 27.32 2.22 -11.78
CA VAL A 208 27.80 3.59 -11.56
C VAL A 208 27.22 4.57 -12.58
N ASP A 209 26.93 4.11 -13.79
CA ASP A 209 26.35 4.93 -14.85
C ASP A 209 24.96 5.44 -14.45
N THR A 210 24.18 4.64 -13.74
CA THR A 210 22.88 5.04 -13.17
C THR A 210 22.98 6.30 -12.28
N ILE A 211 24.00 6.37 -11.41
CA ILE A 211 24.19 7.55 -10.54
C ILE A 211 24.57 8.79 -11.37
N ARG A 212 25.33 8.60 -12.46
CA ARG A 212 25.70 9.70 -13.35
C ARG A 212 24.51 10.24 -14.14
N GLU A 213 23.62 9.38 -14.58
CA GLU A 213 22.44 9.75 -15.38
C GLU A 213 21.32 10.37 -14.53
N HIS A 214 21.00 9.79 -13.38
CA HIS A 214 19.85 10.20 -12.55
C HIS A 214 20.21 11.12 -11.38
N GLY A 215 21.48 11.16 -10.98
CA GLY A 215 21.95 11.88 -9.80
C GLY A 215 21.62 11.17 -8.48
N LEU A 216 22.58 11.16 -7.56
CA LEU A 216 22.44 10.47 -6.26
C LEU A 216 21.29 11.03 -5.41
N GLY A 217 21.07 12.35 -5.46
CA GLY A 217 20.00 13.00 -4.70
C GLY A 217 18.61 12.52 -5.11
N SER A 218 18.33 12.46 -6.41
CA SER A 218 17.06 11.99 -6.96
C SER A 218 16.80 10.53 -6.60
N LEU A 219 17.81 9.66 -6.75
CA LEU A 219 17.74 8.25 -6.38
C LEU A 219 17.36 8.03 -4.91
N ILE A 220 18.03 8.74 -4.00
CA ILE A 220 17.73 8.64 -2.56
C ILE A 220 16.33 9.12 -2.27
N THR A 221 15.89 10.22 -2.89
CA THR A 221 14.54 10.77 -2.68
C THR A 221 13.46 9.83 -3.16
N ASP A 222 13.60 9.29 -4.37
CA ASP A 222 12.63 8.34 -4.90
C ASP A 222 12.57 7.07 -4.05
N ALA A 223 13.72 6.62 -3.52
CA ALA A 223 13.79 5.48 -2.59
C ALA A 223 13.11 5.78 -1.24
N MET A 224 13.31 6.99 -0.70
CA MET A 224 12.65 7.43 0.53
C MET A 224 11.13 7.53 0.33
N ASN A 225 10.67 8.15 -0.75
CA ASN A 225 9.26 8.25 -1.10
C ASN A 225 8.62 6.85 -1.25
N GLN A 226 9.31 5.94 -1.93
CA GLN A 226 8.83 4.57 -2.10
C GLN A 226 8.73 3.83 -0.76
N ALA A 227 9.67 4.01 0.15
CA ALA A 227 9.66 3.37 1.47
C ALA A 227 8.47 3.81 2.35
N PHE A 228 8.03 5.08 2.25
CA PHE A 228 6.84 5.56 2.93
C PHE A 228 5.55 5.06 2.28
N PHE A 229 5.51 5.12 0.96
CA PHE A 229 4.33 4.73 0.19
C PHE A 229 4.00 3.25 0.37
N THR A 230 5.01 2.36 0.26
CA THR A 230 4.81 0.91 0.31
C THR A 230 4.19 0.43 1.63
N LEU A 231 4.50 1.11 2.74
CA LEU A 231 4.00 0.76 4.07
C LEU A 231 2.69 1.48 4.45
N SER A 232 2.16 2.36 3.59
CA SER A 232 0.94 3.15 3.82
C SER A 232 0.94 3.89 5.16
N LEU A 233 2.09 4.47 5.55
CA LEU A 233 2.29 5.14 6.84
C LEU A 233 1.74 6.57 6.83
N GLY A 234 1.24 7.05 7.96
CA GLY A 234 0.80 8.42 8.16
C GLY A 234 -0.72 8.61 8.21
N ILE A 235 -1.50 7.63 7.75
CA ILE A 235 -2.97 7.68 7.74
C ILE A 235 -3.63 6.76 8.79
N GLY A 236 -2.84 6.23 9.73
CA GLY A 236 -3.35 5.38 10.80
C GLY A 236 -3.76 3.97 10.38
N ALA A 237 -3.34 3.52 9.19
CA ALA A 237 -3.67 2.19 8.70
C ALA A 237 -3.04 1.09 9.57
N MET A 238 -1.82 1.28 10.07
CA MET A 238 -1.18 0.38 11.02
C MET A 238 -1.64 0.59 12.46
N GLU A 239 -2.10 1.78 12.80
CA GLU A 239 -2.58 2.12 14.15
C GLU A 239 -3.75 1.25 14.57
N ILE A 240 -4.74 1.05 13.68
CA ILE A 240 -5.91 0.22 13.99
C ILE A 240 -5.51 -1.20 14.36
N PHE A 241 -4.52 -1.79 13.65
CA PHE A 241 -4.03 -3.13 13.96
C PHE A 241 -3.26 -3.16 15.26
N GLY A 242 -2.49 -2.12 15.57
CA GLY A 242 -1.89 -1.93 16.90
C GLY A 242 -2.92 -1.99 18.01
N SER A 243 -4.11 -1.38 17.83
CA SER A 243 -5.17 -1.37 18.82
C SER A 243 -5.78 -2.75 19.12
N TYR A 244 -5.64 -3.71 18.20
CA TYR A 244 -6.09 -5.10 18.33
C TYR A 244 -5.03 -6.06 18.87
N MET A 245 -3.76 -5.58 19.01
CA MET A 245 -2.64 -6.40 19.48
C MET A 245 -2.67 -6.65 20.99
N SER A 246 -2.14 -7.82 21.40
CA SER A 246 -1.78 -8.10 22.79
C SER A 246 -0.42 -7.46 23.16
N ASP A 247 -0.08 -7.48 24.47
CA ASP A 247 1.18 -6.98 24.99
C ASP A 247 2.31 -8.03 24.99
N GLU A 248 2.10 -9.20 24.38
CA GLU A 248 3.04 -10.33 24.41
C GLU A 248 4.30 -10.10 23.57
N GLN A 249 4.18 -9.33 22.48
CA GLN A 249 5.27 -9.09 21.52
C GLN A 249 5.66 -7.62 21.49
N THR A 250 6.95 -7.36 21.26
CA THR A 250 7.47 -6.00 21.07
C THR A 250 7.05 -5.46 19.72
N LEU A 251 6.67 -4.17 19.63
CA LEU A 251 6.27 -3.55 18.39
C LEU A 251 7.40 -3.41 17.36
N PRO A 252 8.65 -3.07 17.74
CA PRO A 252 9.75 -3.06 16.78
C PRO A 252 9.97 -4.43 16.12
N GLY A 253 9.82 -5.52 16.87
CA GLY A 253 9.93 -6.87 16.33
C GLY A 253 8.83 -7.20 15.32
N GLU A 254 7.60 -6.79 15.58
CA GLU A 254 6.48 -6.99 14.65
C GLU A 254 6.60 -6.09 13.42
N ALA A 255 6.99 -4.82 13.58
CA ALA A 255 7.22 -3.90 12.48
C ALA A 255 8.29 -4.44 11.51
N VAL A 256 9.42 -4.95 12.03
CA VAL A 256 10.45 -5.58 11.19
C VAL A 256 9.89 -6.78 10.42
N ARG A 257 9.06 -7.63 11.03
CA ARG A 257 8.46 -8.78 10.33
C ARG A 257 7.51 -8.37 9.23
N ILE A 258 6.69 -7.35 9.47
CA ILE A 258 5.80 -6.78 8.45
C ILE A 258 6.63 -6.22 7.29
N CYS A 259 7.68 -5.43 7.59
CA CYS A 259 8.57 -4.89 6.57
C CYS A 259 9.29 -5.99 5.78
N ILE A 260 9.70 -7.11 6.41
CA ILE A 260 10.32 -8.24 5.69
C ILE A 260 9.34 -8.86 4.71
N LEU A 261 8.08 -9.07 5.11
CA LEU A 261 7.05 -9.62 4.20
C LEU A 261 6.75 -8.66 3.05
N ASP A 262 6.61 -7.37 3.35
CA ASP A 262 6.42 -6.31 2.36
C ASP A 262 7.56 -6.25 1.35
N THR A 263 8.79 -6.22 1.84
CA THR A 263 10.02 -6.21 1.02
C THR A 263 10.13 -7.47 0.17
N PHE A 264 9.82 -8.64 0.73
CA PHE A 264 9.84 -9.89 -0.01
C PHE A 264 8.92 -9.82 -1.23
N VAL A 265 7.68 -9.33 -1.06
CA VAL A 265 6.74 -9.20 -2.17
C VAL A 265 7.23 -8.16 -3.20
N ALA A 266 7.75 -7.01 -2.77
CA ALA A 266 8.31 -6.00 -3.66
C ALA A 266 9.47 -6.56 -4.51
N LEU A 267 10.41 -7.27 -3.86
CA LEU A 267 11.55 -7.86 -4.55
C LEU A 267 11.13 -8.97 -5.51
N MET A 268 10.17 -9.81 -5.13
CA MET A 268 9.64 -10.86 -6.00
C MET A 268 8.86 -10.29 -7.19
N ALA A 269 8.13 -9.16 -7.01
CA ALA A 269 7.46 -8.47 -8.10
C ALA A 269 8.49 -7.96 -9.14
N GLY A 270 9.62 -7.41 -8.70
CA GLY A 270 10.73 -7.07 -9.58
C GLY A 270 11.28 -8.30 -10.33
N ALA A 271 11.45 -9.44 -9.63
CA ALA A 271 11.90 -10.69 -10.24
C ALA A 271 10.89 -11.30 -11.24
N ILE A 272 9.62 -10.87 -11.22
CA ILE A 272 8.63 -11.21 -12.25
C ILE A 272 8.76 -10.26 -13.44
N ILE A 273 8.80 -8.96 -13.18
CA ILE A 273 8.62 -7.92 -14.19
C ILE A 273 9.91 -7.71 -15.01
N PHE A 274 11.08 -7.59 -14.38
CA PHE A 274 12.32 -7.29 -15.12
C PHE A 274 12.73 -8.40 -16.11
N PRO A 275 12.75 -9.69 -15.75
CA PRO A 275 12.98 -10.75 -16.72
C PRO A 275 12.01 -10.72 -17.89
N ALA A 276 10.72 -10.45 -17.65
CA ALA A 276 9.74 -10.34 -18.72
C ALA A 276 10.02 -9.13 -19.63
N CYS A 277 10.29 -7.94 -19.07
CA CYS A 277 10.62 -6.75 -19.85
C CYS A 277 11.83 -6.98 -20.77
N PHE A 278 12.91 -7.55 -20.25
CA PHE A 278 14.13 -7.81 -21.02
C PHE A 278 13.96 -8.93 -22.05
N THR A 279 13.13 -9.93 -21.78
CA THR A 279 12.83 -11.00 -22.75
C THR A 279 12.08 -10.45 -23.96
N PHE A 280 11.19 -9.49 -23.75
CA PHE A 280 10.32 -8.99 -24.82
C PHE A 280 10.71 -7.60 -25.33
N GLY A 281 11.84 -7.05 -24.86
CA GLY A 281 12.38 -5.77 -25.35
C GLY A 281 11.55 -4.54 -24.93
N VAL A 282 10.90 -4.61 -23.76
CA VAL A 282 10.04 -3.54 -23.22
C VAL A 282 10.80 -2.72 -22.19
N ALA A 283 10.64 -1.40 -22.22
CA ALA A 283 11.22 -0.50 -21.22
C ALA A 283 10.53 -0.68 -19.85
N PRO A 284 11.28 -0.94 -18.77
CA PRO A 284 10.69 -1.21 -17.45
C PRO A 284 10.13 0.02 -16.73
N GLY A 285 10.27 1.22 -17.31
CA GLY A 285 9.88 2.52 -16.70
C GLY A 285 8.57 3.12 -17.21
N GLU A 286 7.60 2.34 -17.70
CA GLU A 286 6.39 2.85 -18.37
C GLU A 286 5.16 3.07 -17.45
N GLY A 287 5.31 3.00 -16.12
CA GLY A 287 4.21 3.30 -15.19
C GLY A 287 3.01 2.35 -15.28
N PRO A 288 1.75 2.87 -15.13
CA PRO A 288 0.53 2.07 -15.23
C PRO A 288 0.38 1.31 -16.54
N ALA A 289 0.86 1.90 -17.63
CA ALA A 289 0.86 1.30 -18.94
C ALA A 289 1.57 -0.07 -18.94
N LEU A 290 2.63 -0.23 -18.14
CA LEU A 290 3.35 -1.49 -18.04
C LEU A 290 2.43 -2.66 -17.69
N ILE A 291 1.56 -2.52 -16.69
CA ILE A 291 0.72 -3.62 -16.20
C ILE A 291 -0.49 -3.88 -17.10
N PHE A 292 -1.13 -2.82 -17.61
CA PHE A 292 -2.40 -2.95 -18.31
C PHE A 292 -2.28 -2.90 -19.83
N GLN A 293 -1.19 -2.34 -20.37
CA GLN A 293 -0.98 -2.22 -21.82
C GLN A 293 0.16 -3.08 -22.31
N THR A 294 1.24 -3.22 -21.54
CA THR A 294 2.48 -3.86 -21.99
C THR A 294 2.56 -5.33 -21.60
N LEU A 295 2.27 -5.69 -20.33
CA LEU A 295 2.34 -7.09 -19.90
C LEU A 295 1.26 -8.00 -20.52
N PRO A 296 -0.01 -7.59 -20.72
CA PRO A 296 -1.01 -8.45 -21.31
C PRO A 296 -0.67 -8.98 -22.71
N PRO A 297 -0.16 -8.17 -23.67
CA PRO A 297 0.35 -8.69 -24.94
C PRO A 297 1.46 -9.74 -24.77
N LEU A 298 2.34 -9.53 -23.78
CA LEU A 298 3.43 -10.48 -23.51
C LEU A 298 2.87 -11.84 -23.07
N PHE A 299 1.93 -11.83 -22.11
CA PHE A 299 1.26 -13.06 -21.69
C PHE A 299 0.55 -13.75 -22.85
N VAL A 300 -0.19 -13.02 -23.67
CA VAL A 300 -0.93 -13.60 -24.82
C VAL A 300 0.01 -14.32 -25.80
N ASN A 301 1.22 -13.80 -26.00
CA ASN A 301 2.22 -14.38 -26.92
C ASN A 301 3.06 -15.52 -26.30
N MET A 302 2.95 -15.76 -24.98
CA MET A 302 3.64 -16.86 -24.31
C MET A 302 2.90 -18.19 -24.44
N SER A 303 3.64 -19.30 -24.40
CA SER A 303 3.03 -20.62 -24.23
C SER A 303 2.27 -20.71 -22.90
N GLY A 304 0.97 -21.05 -22.95
CA GLY A 304 0.12 -21.05 -21.76
C GLY A 304 -0.21 -19.65 -21.22
N GLY A 305 -0.08 -18.59 -22.02
CA GLY A 305 -0.19 -17.20 -21.60
C GLY A 305 -1.51 -16.84 -20.93
N ARG A 306 -2.64 -17.46 -21.35
CA ARG A 306 -3.93 -17.30 -20.65
C ARG A 306 -3.82 -17.76 -19.19
N PHE A 307 -3.19 -18.87 -18.92
CA PHE A 307 -2.97 -19.39 -17.56
C PHE A 307 -2.09 -18.44 -16.75
N TRP A 308 -0.92 -18.05 -17.29
CA TRP A 308 0.00 -17.15 -16.60
C TRP A 308 -0.56 -15.76 -16.37
N GLY A 309 -1.25 -15.20 -17.35
CA GLY A 309 -1.96 -13.92 -17.19
C GLY A 309 -3.07 -13.98 -16.14
N THR A 310 -3.84 -15.09 -16.10
CA THR A 310 -4.85 -15.31 -15.06
C THR A 310 -4.22 -15.34 -13.67
N LEU A 311 -3.11 -16.09 -13.49
CA LEU A 311 -2.42 -16.14 -12.19
C LEU A 311 -1.82 -14.80 -11.78
N PHE A 312 -1.25 -14.05 -12.74
CA PHE A 312 -0.68 -12.75 -12.48
C PHE A 312 -1.76 -11.75 -12.02
N PHE A 313 -2.88 -11.65 -12.74
CA PHE A 313 -3.95 -10.74 -12.34
C PHE A 313 -4.69 -11.20 -11.09
N LEU A 314 -4.77 -12.50 -10.81
CA LEU A 314 -5.26 -13.00 -9.51
C LEU A 314 -4.33 -12.56 -8.36
N PHE A 315 -3.03 -12.65 -8.55
CA PHE A 315 -2.05 -12.15 -7.60
C PHE A 315 -2.23 -10.64 -7.37
N MET A 316 -2.41 -9.85 -8.43
CA MET A 316 -2.66 -8.41 -8.36
C MET A 316 -3.96 -8.07 -7.60
N VAL A 317 -5.03 -8.82 -7.85
CA VAL A 317 -6.30 -8.69 -7.13
C VAL A 317 -6.11 -8.97 -5.63
N PHE A 318 -5.39 -10.03 -5.27
CA PHE A 318 -5.16 -10.33 -3.85
C PHE A 318 -4.32 -9.27 -3.16
N ALA A 319 -3.28 -8.75 -3.82
CA ALA A 319 -2.45 -7.68 -3.30
C ALA A 319 -3.25 -6.40 -3.07
N SER A 320 -4.03 -5.95 -4.05
CA SER A 320 -4.81 -4.72 -3.92
C SER A 320 -5.98 -4.88 -2.95
N PHE A 321 -6.71 -5.99 -3.02
CA PHE A 321 -7.90 -6.20 -2.20
C PHE A 321 -7.59 -6.39 -0.71
N SER A 322 -6.42 -6.93 -0.35
CA SER A 322 -6.00 -7.01 1.07
C SER A 322 -5.83 -5.63 1.70
N THR A 323 -5.29 -4.66 0.96
CA THR A 323 -5.20 -3.26 1.39
C THR A 323 -6.59 -2.62 1.51
N VAL A 324 -7.49 -2.86 0.54
CA VAL A 324 -8.89 -2.37 0.62
C VAL A 324 -9.57 -2.85 1.91
N LEU A 325 -9.47 -4.14 2.22
CA LEU A 325 -10.05 -4.71 3.44
C LEU A 325 -9.48 -4.06 4.72
N ALA A 326 -8.17 -3.84 4.74
CA ALA A 326 -7.47 -3.25 5.86
C ALA A 326 -7.91 -1.80 6.13
N VAL A 327 -7.98 -0.98 5.07
CA VAL A 327 -8.39 0.42 5.18
C VAL A 327 -9.90 0.54 5.47
N PHE A 328 -10.73 -0.33 4.91
CA PHE A 328 -12.15 -0.39 5.27
C PHE A 328 -12.36 -0.68 6.76
N GLU A 329 -11.62 -1.65 7.33
CA GLU A 329 -11.69 -1.89 8.77
C GLU A 329 -11.29 -0.67 9.59
N ASN A 330 -10.26 0.08 9.16
CA ASN A 330 -9.86 1.33 9.83
C ASN A 330 -11.01 2.36 9.81
N ILE A 331 -11.61 2.62 8.65
CA ILE A 331 -12.76 3.53 8.51
C ILE A 331 -13.91 3.09 9.42
N LEU A 332 -14.28 1.81 9.36
CA LEU A 332 -15.38 1.26 10.17
C LEU A 332 -15.09 1.38 11.68
N ALA A 333 -13.85 1.09 12.09
CA ALA A 333 -13.45 1.16 13.49
C ALA A 333 -13.48 2.61 14.02
N VAL A 334 -13.02 3.60 13.23
CA VAL A 334 -13.13 5.02 13.59
C VAL A 334 -14.59 5.41 13.75
N CYS A 335 -15.46 5.03 12.81
CA CYS A 335 -16.88 5.34 12.89
C CYS A 335 -17.56 4.68 14.10
N MET A 336 -17.27 3.40 14.38
CA MET A 336 -17.83 2.70 15.53
C MET A 336 -17.35 3.30 16.86
N ASP A 337 -16.06 3.54 16.99
CA ASP A 337 -15.47 4.07 18.21
C ASP A 337 -15.93 5.50 18.51
N THR A 338 -15.97 6.37 17.50
CA THR A 338 -16.23 7.80 17.66
C THR A 338 -17.72 8.11 17.82
N PHE A 339 -18.58 7.47 17.01
CA PHE A 339 -20.02 7.72 17.03
C PHE A 339 -20.81 6.68 17.83
N GLY A 340 -20.18 5.65 18.40
CA GLY A 340 -20.85 4.62 19.19
C GLY A 340 -21.84 3.76 18.39
N ILE A 341 -21.74 3.73 17.05
CA ILE A 341 -22.66 2.98 16.18
C ILE A 341 -22.26 1.51 16.07
N SER A 342 -23.25 0.65 15.78
CA SER A 342 -22.96 -0.77 15.53
C SER A 342 -22.23 -1.00 14.22
N ARG A 343 -21.47 -2.10 14.09
CA ARG A 343 -20.75 -2.49 12.87
C ARG A 343 -21.68 -2.52 11.65
N LYS A 344 -22.89 -3.07 11.78
CA LYS A 344 -23.87 -3.10 10.68
C LYS A 344 -24.25 -1.70 10.17
N LYS A 345 -24.47 -0.76 11.09
CA LYS A 345 -24.76 0.65 10.73
C LYS A 345 -23.53 1.32 10.09
N ALA A 346 -22.33 1.08 10.65
CA ALA A 346 -21.10 1.60 10.10
C ALA A 346 -20.86 1.09 8.65
N VAL A 347 -21.04 -0.21 8.41
CA VAL A 347 -20.93 -0.82 7.07
C VAL A 347 -21.93 -0.20 6.09
N LEU A 348 -23.19 -0.03 6.48
CA LEU A 348 -24.21 0.55 5.60
C LEU A 348 -23.90 2.02 5.23
N ILE A 349 -23.58 2.84 6.23
CA ILE A 349 -23.27 4.26 6.02
C ILE A 349 -22.02 4.40 5.14
N ASN A 350 -20.95 3.70 5.50
CA ASN A 350 -19.70 3.77 4.76
C ASN A 350 -19.79 3.12 3.38
N GLY A 351 -20.68 2.13 3.20
CA GLY A 351 -20.96 1.53 1.91
C GLY A 351 -21.52 2.53 0.92
N VAL A 352 -22.55 3.26 1.32
CA VAL A 352 -23.13 4.32 0.49
C VAL A 352 -22.10 5.44 0.26
N LEU A 353 -21.37 5.83 1.30
CA LEU A 353 -20.40 6.92 1.19
C LEU A 353 -19.24 6.57 0.25
N LEU A 354 -18.63 5.39 0.40
CA LEU A 354 -17.52 4.94 -0.44
C LEU A 354 -17.97 4.71 -1.90
N ALA A 355 -19.15 4.14 -2.12
CA ALA A 355 -19.71 3.99 -3.44
C ALA A 355 -19.86 5.34 -4.17
N LEU A 356 -20.36 6.36 -3.48
CA LEU A 356 -20.49 7.70 -4.05
C LEU A 356 -19.13 8.40 -4.25
N LEU A 357 -18.23 8.26 -3.27
CA LEU A 357 -16.94 8.94 -3.29
C LEU A 357 -15.96 8.34 -4.31
N SER A 358 -16.12 7.08 -4.73
CA SER A 358 -15.29 6.49 -5.78
C SER A 358 -15.70 6.92 -7.20
N LEU A 359 -16.91 7.42 -7.40
CA LEU A 359 -17.43 7.83 -8.73
C LEU A 359 -16.61 8.96 -9.40
N PRO A 360 -16.12 10.00 -8.70
CA PRO A 360 -15.27 11.01 -9.31
C PRO A 360 -14.04 10.43 -10.01
N CYS A 361 -13.34 9.49 -9.38
CA CYS A 361 -12.21 8.81 -9.97
C CYS A 361 -12.60 8.01 -11.22
N VAL A 362 -13.73 7.28 -11.18
CA VAL A 362 -14.27 6.56 -12.35
C VAL A 362 -14.60 7.50 -13.48
N PHE A 363 -15.28 8.61 -13.20
CA PHE A 363 -15.71 9.55 -14.23
C PHE A 363 -14.56 10.42 -14.77
N GLY A 364 -13.49 10.57 -14.05
CA GLY A 364 -12.31 11.31 -14.48
C GLY A 364 -11.66 10.78 -15.77
N TYR A 365 -11.90 9.52 -16.13
CA TYR A 365 -11.38 8.91 -17.36
C TYR A 365 -12.35 8.96 -18.56
N ASN A 366 -13.58 9.42 -18.36
CA ASN A 366 -14.61 9.42 -19.41
C ASN A 366 -15.49 10.67 -19.37
N ILE A 367 -16.53 10.72 -18.51
CA ILE A 367 -17.50 11.83 -18.47
C ILE A 367 -16.83 13.15 -18.04
N TRP A 368 -15.81 13.10 -17.17
CA TRP A 368 -15.07 14.24 -16.64
C TRP A 368 -13.60 14.27 -17.10
N SER A 369 -13.30 13.71 -18.27
CA SER A 369 -11.92 13.62 -18.80
C SER A 369 -11.21 14.98 -18.91
N ASP A 370 -11.95 16.07 -19.07
CA ASP A 370 -11.42 17.44 -19.14
C ASP A 370 -11.28 18.12 -17.76
N PHE A 371 -11.68 17.43 -16.68
CA PHE A 371 -11.62 17.99 -15.33
C PHE A 371 -10.27 17.62 -14.67
N HIS A 372 -9.43 18.61 -14.49
CA HIS A 372 -8.09 18.50 -13.88
C HIS A 372 -8.02 19.30 -12.58
N PRO A 373 -8.42 18.72 -11.42
CA PRO A 373 -8.61 19.49 -10.18
C PRO A 373 -7.32 20.04 -9.57
N ILE A 374 -6.19 19.36 -9.71
CA ILE A 374 -4.93 19.75 -9.07
C ILE A 374 -3.78 19.72 -10.09
N LEU A 375 -3.10 20.85 -10.29
CA LEU A 375 -1.87 20.96 -11.09
C LEU A 375 -1.97 20.35 -12.50
N GLY A 376 -3.14 20.38 -13.12
CA GLY A 376 -3.37 19.78 -14.44
C GLY A 376 -3.42 18.26 -14.46
N LYS A 377 -3.47 17.60 -13.29
CA LYS A 377 -3.60 16.14 -13.14
C LYS A 377 -5.06 15.72 -13.28
N ASP A 378 -5.30 14.52 -13.77
CA ASP A 378 -6.63 13.92 -13.73
C ASP A 378 -7.12 13.68 -12.29
N VAL A 379 -8.34 13.16 -12.12
CA VAL A 379 -8.93 12.98 -10.79
C VAL A 379 -8.14 11.96 -9.96
N LEU A 380 -7.76 10.80 -10.55
CA LEU A 380 -6.99 9.77 -9.85
C LEU A 380 -5.63 10.31 -9.41
N ASP A 381 -4.88 10.92 -10.32
CA ASP A 381 -3.57 11.47 -10.03
C ASP A 381 -3.64 12.62 -9.01
N SER A 382 -4.74 13.37 -8.98
CA SER A 382 -4.99 14.40 -7.98
C SER A 382 -5.26 13.82 -6.60
N GLU A 383 -6.08 12.77 -6.51
CA GLU A 383 -6.36 12.05 -5.26
C GLU A 383 -5.09 11.36 -4.73
N ASP A 384 -4.32 10.68 -5.61
CA ASP A 384 -3.05 10.08 -5.23
C ASP A 384 -2.02 11.12 -4.78
N PHE A 385 -1.93 12.28 -5.45
CA PHE A 385 -1.06 13.37 -5.04
C PHE A 385 -1.37 13.85 -3.61
N LEU A 386 -2.65 14.06 -3.29
CA LEU A 386 -3.06 14.45 -1.93
C LEU A 386 -2.69 13.41 -0.89
N VAL A 387 -2.88 12.13 -1.19
CA VAL A 387 -2.54 11.05 -0.27
C VAL A 387 -1.03 10.89 -0.17
N SER A 388 -0.36 10.62 -1.29
CA SER A 388 1.04 10.18 -1.32
C SER A 388 2.03 11.29 -1.02
N ASN A 389 1.78 12.51 -1.52
CA ASN A 389 2.72 13.63 -1.38
C ASN A 389 2.43 14.52 -0.17
N LEU A 390 1.20 14.55 0.33
CA LEU A 390 0.82 15.40 1.46
C LEU A 390 0.48 14.59 2.72
N LEU A 391 -0.55 13.73 2.65
CA LEU A 391 -1.10 13.11 3.87
C LEU A 391 -0.15 12.08 4.49
N LEU A 392 0.49 11.22 3.69
CA LEU A 392 1.41 10.22 4.22
C LEU A 392 2.64 10.84 4.89
N PRO A 393 3.38 11.78 4.28
CA PRO A 393 4.53 12.41 4.94
C PRO A 393 4.14 13.28 6.15
N ILE A 394 3.12 14.13 6.01
CA ILE A 394 2.66 14.99 7.11
C ILE A 394 2.15 14.13 8.28
N GLY A 395 1.34 13.12 7.98
CA GLY A 395 0.81 12.22 9.00
C GLY A 395 1.91 11.46 9.73
N SER A 396 2.89 10.94 9.00
CA SER A 396 4.07 10.28 9.58
C SER A 396 4.86 11.23 10.50
N LEU A 397 5.01 12.51 10.09
CA LEU A 397 5.64 13.53 10.92
C LEU A 397 4.83 13.81 12.19
N VAL A 398 3.49 13.85 12.10
CA VAL A 398 2.62 14.06 13.26
C VAL A 398 2.72 12.87 14.23
N TYR A 399 2.69 11.61 13.76
CA TYR A 399 2.93 10.43 14.60
C TYR A 399 4.27 10.51 15.33
N LEU A 400 5.32 10.87 14.58
CA LEU A 400 6.66 11.04 15.14
C LEU A 400 6.69 12.11 16.22
N LEU A 401 6.21 13.33 15.91
CA LEU A 401 6.19 14.44 16.87
C LEU A 401 5.34 14.11 18.10
N PHE A 402 4.22 13.45 17.93
CA PHE A 402 3.40 12.98 19.05
C PHE A 402 4.13 12.01 19.96
N CYS A 403 4.82 11.02 19.38
CA CYS A 403 5.54 10.00 20.14
C CYS A 403 6.80 10.54 20.85
N VAL A 404 7.51 11.52 20.24
CA VAL A 404 8.83 11.93 20.76
C VAL A 404 8.86 13.27 21.49
N SER A 405 7.87 14.16 21.23
CA SER A 405 7.89 15.51 21.81
C SER A 405 7.38 15.54 23.25
N LYS A 406 7.83 16.56 23.99
CA LYS A 406 7.33 16.82 25.34
C LYS A 406 5.88 17.34 25.37
N TRP A 407 5.36 17.81 24.25
CA TRP A 407 3.97 18.29 24.11
C TRP A 407 2.99 17.19 23.71
N GLY A 408 3.48 16.06 23.17
CA GLY A 408 2.70 14.88 22.83
C GLY A 408 2.71 13.82 23.95
N TRP A 409 2.69 12.56 23.55
CA TRP A 409 2.77 11.41 24.46
C TRP A 409 4.10 11.31 25.18
N GLY A 410 5.19 11.59 24.47
CA GLY A 410 6.55 11.65 24.97
C GLY A 410 7.35 10.37 24.76
N PHE A 411 8.65 10.56 24.48
CA PHE A 411 9.57 9.47 24.06
C PHE A 411 9.63 8.30 25.05
N ASP A 412 9.72 8.59 26.35
CA ASP A 412 9.89 7.52 27.35
C ASP A 412 8.63 6.65 27.47
N LYS A 413 7.43 7.24 27.37
CA LYS A 413 6.16 6.51 27.37
C LYS A 413 6.00 5.70 26.09
N TYR A 414 6.34 6.28 24.94
CA TYR A 414 6.34 5.61 23.65
C TYR A 414 7.26 4.38 23.65
N VAL A 415 8.53 4.54 24.07
CA VAL A 415 9.50 3.44 24.10
C VAL A 415 9.10 2.37 25.12
N ALA A 416 8.55 2.77 26.27
CA ALA A 416 8.03 1.82 27.24
C ALA A 416 6.91 0.97 26.65
N GLU A 417 5.98 1.58 25.90
CA GLU A 417 4.93 0.86 25.19
C GLU A 417 5.49 -0.03 24.07
N ALA A 418 6.31 0.53 23.18
CA ALA A 418 6.89 -0.20 22.05
C ALA A 418 7.68 -1.44 22.48
N ASN A 419 8.37 -1.37 23.62
CA ASN A 419 9.23 -2.43 24.16
C ASN A 419 8.50 -3.44 25.06
N LYS A 420 7.20 -3.31 25.29
CA LYS A 420 6.43 -4.33 26.02
C LYS A 420 6.45 -5.66 25.29
N GLY A 421 6.62 -6.74 26.03
CA GLY A 421 6.61 -8.10 25.51
C GLY A 421 7.99 -8.64 25.14
N LYS A 422 7.99 -9.76 24.37
CA LYS A 422 9.20 -10.48 23.95
C LYS A 422 9.56 -10.13 22.51
N GLY A 423 10.85 -9.83 22.26
CA GLY A 423 11.35 -9.57 20.90
C GLY A 423 12.37 -8.44 20.85
N LEU A 424 12.58 -7.89 19.65
CA LEU A 424 13.48 -6.76 19.39
C LEU A 424 12.98 -5.52 20.14
N LYS A 425 13.91 -4.79 20.78
CA LYS A 425 13.58 -3.60 21.57
C LYS A 425 14.36 -2.39 21.06
N PHE A 426 13.74 -1.22 21.08
CA PHE A 426 14.46 0.03 20.86
C PHE A 426 15.34 0.37 22.06
N ALA A 427 16.59 0.69 21.77
CA ALA A 427 17.53 1.16 22.76
C ALA A 427 17.32 2.66 23.05
N LYS A 428 17.51 3.09 24.30
CA LYS A 428 17.30 4.50 24.70
C LYS A 428 18.27 5.48 24.01
N TRP A 429 19.43 5.03 23.56
CA TRP A 429 20.40 5.86 22.83
C TRP A 429 19.91 6.31 21.44
N LEU A 430 18.87 5.66 20.90
CA LEU A 430 18.23 6.08 19.65
C LEU A 430 17.40 7.37 19.79
N LYS A 431 17.23 7.91 21.00
CA LYS A 431 16.44 9.13 21.23
C LYS A 431 16.85 10.30 20.33
N PRO A 432 18.14 10.65 20.15
CA PRO A 432 18.53 11.75 19.24
C PRO A 432 18.15 11.47 17.78
N TYR A 433 18.25 10.22 17.34
CA TYR A 433 17.81 9.81 16.00
C TYR A 433 16.31 10.12 15.79
N PHE A 434 15.46 9.69 16.72
CA PHE A 434 14.02 9.91 16.64
C PHE A 434 13.64 11.40 16.79
N GLN A 435 14.41 12.18 17.55
CA GLN A 435 14.07 13.58 17.80
C GLN A 435 14.56 14.56 16.73
N PHE A 436 15.66 14.25 16.03
CA PHE A 436 16.30 15.19 15.10
C PHE A 436 16.46 14.63 13.69
N ILE A 437 17.01 13.42 13.53
CA ILE A 437 17.37 12.88 12.22
C ILE A 437 16.08 12.47 11.47
N LEU A 438 15.27 11.63 12.09
CA LEU A 438 14.05 11.11 11.47
C LEU A 438 13.04 12.20 11.06
N PRO A 439 12.75 13.24 11.90
CA PRO A 439 11.88 14.34 11.47
C PRO A 439 12.45 15.11 10.29
N THR A 440 13.76 15.37 10.29
CA THR A 440 14.44 16.08 9.18
C THR A 440 14.29 15.31 7.88
N LEU A 441 14.49 13.99 7.90
CA LEU A 441 14.32 13.14 6.71
C LEU A 441 12.89 13.19 6.20
N ILE A 442 11.88 13.11 7.09
CA ILE A 442 10.47 13.18 6.69
C ILE A 442 10.13 14.54 6.09
N VAL A 443 10.65 15.64 6.66
CA VAL A 443 10.47 17.00 6.11
C VAL A 443 11.09 17.12 4.72
N VAL A 444 12.28 16.55 4.50
CA VAL A 444 12.93 16.51 3.18
C VAL A 444 12.03 15.80 2.16
N ILE A 445 11.51 14.60 2.51
CA ILE A 445 10.57 13.85 1.66
C ILE A 445 9.35 14.70 1.31
N PHE A 446 8.74 15.32 2.31
CA PHE A 446 7.57 16.17 2.13
C PHE A 446 7.83 17.34 1.18
N LEU A 447 8.93 18.07 1.38
CA LEU A 447 9.27 19.22 0.54
C LEU A 447 9.57 18.81 -0.90
N GLN A 448 10.23 17.67 -1.11
CA GLN A 448 10.52 17.16 -2.45
C GLN A 448 9.26 16.59 -3.15
N GLY A 449 8.29 16.11 -2.40
CA GLY A 449 6.99 15.73 -2.96
C GLY A 449 6.14 16.89 -3.47
N LEU A 450 6.50 18.13 -3.10
CA LEU A 450 5.85 19.35 -3.55
C LEU A 450 6.50 20.02 -4.77
N LEU A 451 7.78 19.70 -5.06
CA LEU A 451 8.57 20.20 -6.18
C LEU A 451 8.42 19.32 -7.42
#